data_f66ef40ab3fd577a10e7f68ee9b4e093
#
_entry.id   f66ef40ab3fd577a10e7f68ee9b4e093
#
_cell.length_a   1.000
_cell.length_b   1.000
_cell.length_c   1.000
_cell.angle_alpha   90.00
_cell.angle_beta   90.00
_cell.angle_gamma   90.00
#
_symmetry.space_group_name_H-M   'P 1'
#
loop_
_entity.id
_entity.type
_entity.pdbx_description
1 polymer ?
#
loop_
_entity_poly.entity_id
_entity_poly.type
_entity_poly.pdbx_seq_one_letter_code
_entity_poly.pdbx_strand_id
1 'polypeptide(L)'
;MTLSLVIVTVAMFATPMILSRFKVSVVPTSVAEVIVGIILGQSCLHLVKMNSVLSYLSTLGVIFLMFLSGMEIDFSLFKKNSKKRMTPLELKKANAQPQTSPLKTAILAYGLSVVTAVILAILFKVSGLFTNFMLATILFATVSLGVVISLLKENELLSKPFGQAILLFAVLGEVVPLLTLTVYSSLYSGKGETLWLISLIFIVAALFFRHFRKFFTFFDTINKSTTQLDMRLAFLIIITLVVLAEEVGAENILGAFVAGIVVKLLQPEEETQRKLDSIGYGIFIPYFFIITGVKLNIPSLLASPKTLILIPLFFIAFIVAKLPAYFGYRTRFSKGNSRAAAILSTTTITLVLATLTVAEELNAITPQQSGAFILAGILTCIFAPILFNKLYKPESEDVQKTKVTIIGANFLTIPAAQQVSKDWYDVKIYTDKQADYTTYKSRSNVQLVKSLNPDDLIEQEIFDTDILVLAYNTLVNYNLAMNAKKYGVKEVIAYIESRDPNDTMEKELDEAGVDTINKFSMDVNILRTAIESPSMLQVLSDGGDAHIYEVTVRNARFAGLEIHKLPFIKDITISRIFRNRHAIAPHGETRIQLNDHIIFSGERDVVQKIRKSLGRLNEENY
;
A
#
# COMPACT_ATOMS: atom_id res chain seq x y z
N MET A 1 29.67 28.62 -12.31
CA MET A 1 29.44 27.52 -11.33
C MET A 1 28.19 27.73 -10.50
N THR A 2 28.03 28.87 -9.86
CA THR A 2 26.85 29.19 -9.00
C THR A 2 25.52 29.31 -9.75
N LEU A 3 25.50 29.88 -10.96
CA LEU A 3 24.28 30.11 -11.72
C LEU A 3 23.57 28.79 -12.11
N SER A 4 24.30 27.80 -12.63
CA SER A 4 23.71 26.50 -13.00
C SER A 4 23.08 25.77 -11.78
N LEU A 5 23.72 25.87 -10.60
CA LEU A 5 23.15 25.28 -9.37
C LEU A 5 21.87 26.00 -8.98
N VAL A 6 21.84 27.33 -9.03
CA VAL A 6 20.61 28.11 -8.71
C VAL A 6 19.48 27.76 -9.67
N ILE A 7 19.77 27.68 -10.99
CA ILE A 7 18.75 27.33 -11.99
C ILE A 7 18.15 25.96 -11.72
N VAL A 8 18.97 24.94 -11.43
CA VAL A 8 18.48 23.59 -11.10
C VAL A 8 17.66 23.59 -9.82
N THR A 9 18.08 24.35 -8.79
CA THR A 9 17.31 24.48 -7.53
C THR A 9 15.97 25.16 -7.75
N VAL A 10 15.92 26.21 -8.57
CA VAL A 10 14.66 26.87 -8.95
C VAL A 10 13.76 25.92 -9.74
N ALA A 11 14.31 25.14 -10.66
CA ALA A 11 13.55 24.13 -11.41
C ALA A 11 12.97 23.05 -10.49
N MET A 12 13.75 22.56 -9.54
CA MET A 12 13.32 21.61 -8.52
C MET A 12 12.09 22.13 -7.74
N PHE A 13 12.11 23.39 -7.35
CA PHE A 13 10.99 24.02 -6.65
C PHE A 13 9.78 24.27 -7.58
N ALA A 14 10.02 24.75 -8.78
CA ALA A 14 8.97 25.16 -9.71
C ALA A 14 8.19 23.98 -10.32
N THR A 15 8.86 22.83 -10.56
CA THR A 15 8.23 21.68 -11.24
C THR A 15 6.99 21.15 -10.52
N PRO A 16 7.02 20.77 -9.24
CA PRO A 16 5.84 20.29 -8.55
C PRO A 16 4.77 21.39 -8.38
N MET A 17 5.17 22.66 -8.25
CA MET A 17 4.25 23.78 -8.18
C MET A 17 3.46 23.95 -9.49
N ILE A 18 4.13 23.83 -10.63
CA ILE A 18 3.51 23.92 -11.96
C ILE A 18 2.54 22.75 -12.17
N LEU A 19 2.97 21.51 -11.87
CA LEU A 19 2.10 20.33 -11.98
C LEU A 19 0.83 20.48 -11.14
N SER A 20 0.96 20.94 -9.90
CA SER A 20 -0.15 21.16 -8.98
C SER A 20 -1.12 22.24 -9.49
N ARG A 21 -0.58 23.38 -10.00
CA ARG A 21 -1.40 24.49 -10.50
C ARG A 21 -2.20 24.12 -11.75
N PHE A 22 -1.63 23.33 -12.63
CA PHE A 22 -2.31 22.87 -13.84
C PHE A 22 -3.09 21.56 -13.64
N LYS A 23 -3.14 21.03 -12.42
CA LYS A 23 -3.81 19.76 -12.06
C LYS A 23 -3.39 18.60 -12.96
N VAL A 24 -2.13 18.57 -13.37
CA VAL A 24 -1.56 17.48 -14.18
C VAL A 24 -1.19 16.33 -13.23
N SER A 25 -2.18 15.52 -12.84
CA SER A 25 -1.99 14.37 -11.94
C SER A 25 -1.48 13.12 -12.65
N VAL A 26 -1.59 13.07 -13.97
CA VAL A 26 -1.26 11.89 -14.78
C VAL A 26 0.25 11.68 -14.94
N VAL A 27 1.04 12.75 -14.91
CA VAL A 27 2.49 12.69 -15.12
C VAL A 27 3.20 12.61 -13.75
N PRO A 28 3.96 11.54 -13.47
CA PRO A 28 4.77 11.48 -12.26
C PRO A 28 5.75 12.66 -12.18
N THR A 29 5.93 13.21 -10.98
CA THR A 29 6.82 14.37 -10.76
C THR A 29 8.25 14.11 -11.24
N SER A 30 8.77 12.89 -11.04
CA SER A 30 10.07 12.47 -11.53
C SER A 30 10.21 12.58 -13.06
N VAL A 31 9.17 12.22 -13.81
CA VAL A 31 9.14 12.35 -15.27
C VAL A 31 9.14 13.82 -15.67
N ALA A 32 8.34 14.65 -15.00
CA ALA A 32 8.30 16.09 -15.25
C ALA A 32 9.66 16.76 -14.96
N GLU A 33 10.35 16.35 -13.90
CA GLU A 33 11.69 16.82 -13.54
C GLU A 33 12.72 16.49 -14.61
N VAL A 34 12.68 15.29 -15.19
CA VAL A 34 13.54 14.94 -16.34
C VAL A 34 13.21 15.81 -17.56
N ILE A 35 11.91 16.03 -17.86
CA ILE A 35 11.49 16.89 -18.97
C ILE A 35 11.98 18.34 -18.78
N VAL A 36 11.83 18.88 -17.57
CA VAL A 36 12.35 20.22 -17.24
C VAL A 36 13.87 20.27 -17.38
N GLY A 37 14.57 19.22 -16.95
CA GLY A 37 16.01 19.07 -17.16
C GLY A 37 16.40 19.11 -18.65
N ILE A 38 15.68 18.42 -19.53
CA ILE A 38 15.87 18.45 -20.98
C ILE A 38 15.71 19.88 -21.53
N ILE A 39 14.69 20.62 -21.06
CA ILE A 39 14.45 22.00 -21.49
C ILE A 39 15.60 22.93 -21.07
N LEU A 40 16.08 22.79 -19.83
CA LEU A 40 17.13 23.64 -19.27
C LEU A 40 18.55 23.27 -19.75
N GLY A 41 18.73 22.03 -20.21
CA GLY A 41 19.98 21.44 -20.62
C GLY A 41 20.42 21.76 -22.05
N GLN A 42 21.25 20.87 -22.57
CA GLN A 42 21.85 20.98 -23.91
C GLN A 42 20.84 20.83 -25.05
N SER A 43 19.65 20.34 -24.74
CA SER A 43 18.62 20.05 -25.75
C SER A 43 17.86 21.29 -26.21
N CYS A 44 17.70 22.32 -25.37
CA CYS A 44 16.81 23.44 -25.68
C CYS A 44 17.42 24.80 -25.28
N LEU A 45 17.43 25.13 -23.99
CA LEU A 45 17.79 26.49 -23.53
C LEU A 45 19.27 26.70 -23.23
N HIS A 46 20.06 25.65 -23.09
CA HIS A 46 21.51 25.69 -22.78
C HIS A 46 21.85 26.48 -21.51
N LEU A 47 20.89 26.60 -20.56
CA LEU A 47 21.06 27.43 -19.35
C LEU A 47 21.93 26.76 -18.29
N VAL A 48 21.93 25.40 -18.24
CA VAL A 48 22.63 24.62 -17.25
C VAL A 48 23.85 23.96 -17.88
N LYS A 49 25.03 24.25 -17.31
CA LYS A 49 26.31 23.60 -17.66
C LYS A 49 26.71 22.65 -16.53
N MET A 50 27.05 21.41 -16.88
CA MET A 50 27.54 20.42 -15.90
C MET A 50 28.80 20.87 -15.21
N ASN A 51 28.88 20.63 -13.93
CA ASN A 51 30.06 20.85 -13.09
C ASN A 51 30.14 19.77 -11.99
N SER A 52 31.27 19.72 -11.27
CA SER A 52 31.52 18.72 -10.23
C SER A 52 30.46 18.72 -9.12
N VAL A 53 29.98 19.91 -8.70
CA VAL A 53 28.95 20.03 -7.65
C VAL A 53 27.63 19.40 -8.09
N LEU A 54 27.17 19.71 -9.31
CA LEU A 54 25.97 19.10 -9.86
C LEU A 54 26.14 17.59 -10.03
N SER A 55 27.31 17.12 -10.45
CA SER A 55 27.61 15.70 -10.54
C SER A 55 27.47 15.00 -9.17
N TYR A 56 28.08 15.54 -8.12
CA TYR A 56 27.96 15.00 -6.76
C TYR A 56 26.52 15.00 -6.25
N LEU A 57 25.76 16.07 -6.48
CA LEU A 57 24.34 16.12 -6.12
C LEU A 57 23.52 15.09 -6.87
N SER A 58 23.82 14.84 -8.14
CA SER A 58 23.19 13.78 -8.93
C SER A 58 23.49 12.40 -8.35
N THR A 59 24.75 12.13 -7.97
CA THR A 59 25.14 10.86 -7.35
C THR A 59 24.47 10.67 -5.99
N LEU A 60 24.41 11.70 -5.15
CA LEU A 60 23.64 11.64 -3.91
C LEU A 60 22.16 11.40 -4.18
N GLY A 61 21.62 11.99 -5.24
CA GLY A 61 20.21 11.79 -5.64
C GLY A 61 19.90 10.34 -5.98
N VAL A 62 20.76 9.66 -6.75
CA VAL A 62 20.55 8.25 -7.08
C VAL A 62 20.75 7.33 -5.86
N ILE A 63 21.69 7.66 -4.97
CA ILE A 63 21.89 6.94 -3.70
C ILE A 63 20.63 7.04 -2.85
N PHE A 64 20.08 8.25 -2.66
CA PHE A 64 18.84 8.43 -1.91
C PHE A 64 17.63 7.76 -2.58
N LEU A 65 17.55 7.79 -3.91
CA LEU A 65 16.50 7.10 -4.66
C LEU A 65 16.51 5.61 -4.38
N MET A 66 17.70 4.98 -4.47
CA MET A 66 17.83 3.55 -4.22
C MET A 66 17.63 3.18 -2.74
N PHE A 67 18.09 4.03 -1.84
CA PHE A 67 17.85 3.86 -0.40
C PHE A 67 16.35 3.88 -0.07
N LEU A 68 15.61 4.86 -0.55
CA LEU A 68 14.16 4.93 -0.32
C LEU A 68 13.41 3.78 -1.01
N SER A 69 13.82 3.38 -2.22
CA SER A 69 13.29 2.18 -2.86
C SER A 69 13.47 0.92 -1.99
N GLY A 70 14.64 0.77 -1.35
CA GLY A 70 14.89 -0.31 -0.39
C GLY A 70 13.98 -0.23 0.84
N MET A 71 13.68 0.97 1.33
CA MET A 71 12.77 1.21 2.45
C MET A 71 11.28 0.96 2.11
N GLU A 72 10.89 1.07 0.86
CA GLU A 72 9.50 0.84 0.40
C GLU A 72 9.10 -0.64 0.41
N ILE A 73 10.08 -1.57 0.53
CA ILE A 73 9.80 -3.01 0.51
C ILE A 73 9.07 -3.43 1.80
N ASP A 74 7.87 -3.96 1.65
CA ASP A 74 7.12 -4.58 2.75
C ASP A 74 7.38 -6.08 2.83
N PHE A 75 8.26 -6.46 3.75
CA PHE A 75 8.61 -7.87 3.97
C PHE A 75 7.47 -8.71 4.54
N SER A 76 6.41 -8.10 5.07
CA SER A 76 5.23 -8.83 5.56
C SER A 76 4.50 -9.56 4.43
N LEU A 77 4.58 -9.04 3.21
CA LEU A 77 3.99 -9.63 2.01
C LEU A 77 4.64 -10.97 1.60
N PHE A 78 5.89 -11.20 2.01
CA PHE A 78 6.61 -12.45 1.76
C PHE A 78 6.39 -13.51 2.83
N LYS A 79 5.81 -13.14 4.00
CA LYS A 79 5.50 -14.09 5.05
C LYS A 79 4.33 -14.98 4.63
N LYS A 80 4.58 -16.28 4.63
CA LYS A 80 3.53 -17.28 4.45
C LYS A 80 2.67 -17.28 5.71
N ASN A 81 1.37 -16.99 5.57
CA ASN A 81 0.44 -17.13 6.70
C ASN A 81 0.56 -18.55 7.27
N SER A 82 1.02 -18.65 8.50
CA SER A 82 1.19 -19.94 9.16
C SER A 82 -0.20 -20.50 9.48
N LYS A 83 -0.59 -21.58 8.80
CA LYS A 83 -1.85 -22.30 9.04
C LYS A 83 -1.99 -22.86 10.46
N LYS A 84 -0.94 -22.82 11.27
CA LYS A 84 -0.89 -23.48 12.58
C LYS A 84 -1.73 -22.85 13.71
N ARG A 85 -2.37 -21.68 13.47
CA ARG A 85 -3.23 -21.00 14.45
C ARG A 85 -4.49 -20.39 13.84
N MET A 86 -4.95 -20.90 12.69
CA MET A 86 -6.17 -20.39 12.07
C MET A 86 -7.40 -21.04 12.74
N THR A 87 -8.40 -20.22 13.03
CA THR A 87 -9.72 -20.70 13.47
C THR A 87 -10.43 -21.46 12.34
N PRO A 88 -11.44 -22.31 12.64
CA PRO A 88 -12.18 -23.05 11.62
C PRO A 88 -12.78 -22.13 10.54
N LEU A 89 -13.31 -20.97 10.91
CA LEU A 89 -13.84 -19.98 9.97
C LEU A 89 -12.76 -19.37 9.07
N GLU A 90 -11.59 -19.05 9.64
CA GLU A 90 -10.47 -18.55 8.84
C GLU A 90 -9.93 -19.62 7.87
N LEU A 91 -9.89 -20.88 8.30
CA LEU A 91 -9.54 -22.01 7.43
C LEU A 91 -10.54 -22.17 6.27
N LYS A 92 -11.83 -22.03 6.55
CA LYS A 92 -12.89 -22.10 5.54
C LYS A 92 -12.80 -20.93 4.56
N LYS A 93 -12.65 -19.70 5.07
CA LYS A 93 -12.43 -18.50 4.23
C LYS A 93 -11.14 -18.62 3.40
N ALA A 94 -10.06 -19.16 3.96
CA ALA A 94 -8.80 -19.38 3.23
C ALA A 94 -8.92 -20.45 2.13
N ASN A 95 -9.73 -21.50 2.34
CA ASN A 95 -9.97 -22.54 1.35
C ASN A 95 -10.95 -22.10 0.24
N ALA A 96 -11.85 -21.16 0.53
CA ALA A 96 -12.77 -20.58 -0.45
C ALA A 96 -12.09 -19.51 -1.33
N GLN A 97 -10.96 -18.94 -0.89
CA GLN A 97 -10.19 -17.99 -1.70
C GLN A 97 -9.45 -18.72 -2.83
N PRO A 98 -9.17 -18.01 -3.97
CA PRO A 98 -8.38 -18.57 -5.05
C PRO A 98 -7.09 -19.21 -4.53
N GLN A 99 -6.76 -20.43 -4.97
CA GLN A 99 -5.61 -21.22 -4.47
C GLN A 99 -4.25 -20.55 -4.66
N THR A 100 -4.16 -19.55 -5.52
CA THR A 100 -2.91 -18.83 -5.82
C THR A 100 -2.76 -17.59 -4.95
N SER A 101 -1.72 -17.57 -4.10
CA SER A 101 -1.38 -16.39 -3.30
C SER A 101 -0.88 -15.24 -4.20
N PRO A 102 -1.02 -13.94 -3.78
CA PRO A 102 -0.45 -12.80 -4.50
C PRO A 102 1.03 -12.98 -4.82
N LEU A 103 1.80 -13.56 -3.89
CA LEU A 103 3.23 -13.84 -4.09
C LEU A 103 3.48 -14.85 -5.22
N LYS A 104 2.75 -15.97 -5.27
CA LYS A 104 2.90 -16.95 -6.35
C LYS A 104 2.53 -16.36 -7.70
N THR A 105 1.45 -15.57 -7.74
CA THR A 105 1.01 -14.84 -8.93
C THR A 105 2.10 -13.86 -9.41
N ALA A 106 2.69 -13.09 -8.51
CA ALA A 106 3.76 -12.15 -8.83
C ALA A 106 5.03 -12.85 -9.34
N ILE A 107 5.47 -13.92 -8.67
CA ILE A 107 6.66 -14.70 -9.09
C ILE A 107 6.46 -15.29 -10.48
N LEU A 108 5.29 -15.88 -10.76
CA LEU A 108 4.99 -16.44 -12.07
C LEU A 108 4.94 -15.34 -13.14
N ALA A 109 4.25 -14.23 -12.87
CA ALA A 109 4.14 -13.12 -13.79
C ALA A 109 5.51 -12.49 -14.10
N TYR A 110 6.33 -12.29 -13.08
CA TYR A 110 7.67 -11.71 -13.24
C TYR A 110 8.62 -12.68 -13.96
N GLY A 111 8.59 -13.97 -13.62
CA GLY A 111 9.37 -14.99 -14.31
C GLY A 111 9.09 -15.03 -15.82
N LEU A 112 7.81 -14.99 -16.23
CA LEU A 112 7.43 -14.90 -17.64
C LEU A 112 7.95 -13.62 -18.30
N SER A 113 7.95 -12.51 -17.59
CA SER A 113 8.49 -11.23 -18.09
C SER A 113 9.99 -11.28 -18.28
N VAL A 114 10.74 -11.88 -17.35
CA VAL A 114 12.19 -12.05 -17.46
C VAL A 114 12.55 -12.92 -18.67
N VAL A 115 11.86 -14.05 -18.86
CA VAL A 115 12.06 -14.90 -20.05
C VAL A 115 11.86 -14.11 -21.33
N THR A 116 10.81 -13.29 -21.40
CA THR A 116 10.55 -12.46 -22.58
C THR A 116 11.60 -11.36 -22.75
N ALA A 117 12.06 -10.75 -21.64
CA ALA A 117 13.16 -9.78 -21.68
C ALA A 117 14.45 -10.38 -22.26
N VAL A 118 14.78 -11.63 -21.88
CA VAL A 118 15.92 -12.38 -22.44
C VAL A 118 15.73 -12.61 -23.94
N ILE A 119 14.55 -13.07 -24.36
CA ILE A 119 14.26 -13.31 -25.78
C ILE A 119 14.39 -12.01 -26.58
N LEU A 120 13.83 -10.90 -26.10
CA LEU A 120 13.94 -9.60 -26.74
C LEU A 120 15.41 -9.14 -26.82
N ALA A 121 16.18 -9.30 -25.76
CA ALA A 121 17.61 -8.95 -25.75
C ALA A 121 18.40 -9.75 -26.80
N ILE A 122 18.09 -11.05 -26.98
CA ILE A 122 18.66 -11.87 -28.05
C ILE A 122 18.26 -11.32 -29.42
N LEU A 123 17.00 -11.00 -29.64
CA LEU A 123 16.52 -10.43 -30.91
C LEU A 123 17.22 -9.10 -31.23
N PHE A 124 17.37 -8.20 -30.27
CA PHE A 124 18.09 -6.95 -30.44
C PHE A 124 19.57 -7.16 -30.78
N LYS A 125 20.20 -8.17 -30.16
CA LYS A 125 21.59 -8.54 -30.45
C LYS A 125 21.73 -9.11 -31.85
N VAL A 126 20.88 -10.07 -32.25
CA VAL A 126 20.92 -10.70 -33.56
C VAL A 126 20.60 -9.71 -34.68
N SER A 127 19.67 -8.77 -34.46
CA SER A 127 19.35 -7.71 -35.42
C SER A 127 20.43 -6.63 -35.54
N GLY A 128 21.45 -6.64 -34.68
CA GLY A 128 22.50 -5.60 -34.64
C GLY A 128 22.03 -4.23 -34.16
N LEU A 129 20.81 -4.13 -33.66
CA LEU A 129 20.23 -2.88 -33.14
C LEU A 129 20.83 -2.49 -31.79
N PHE A 130 21.07 -3.49 -30.93
CA PHE A 130 21.70 -3.30 -29.63
C PHE A 130 22.51 -4.53 -29.25
N THR A 131 23.84 -4.38 -29.16
CA THR A 131 24.75 -5.53 -29.06
C THR A 131 24.96 -6.05 -27.65
N ASN A 132 24.75 -5.19 -26.63
CA ASN A 132 24.95 -5.56 -25.24
C ASN A 132 23.73 -6.31 -24.68
N PHE A 133 23.75 -7.63 -24.89
CA PHE A 133 22.67 -8.55 -24.51
C PHE A 133 22.32 -8.49 -23.02
N MET A 134 23.33 -8.49 -22.14
CA MET A 134 23.10 -8.56 -20.70
C MET A 134 22.48 -7.26 -20.19
N LEU A 135 22.99 -6.12 -20.67
CA LEU A 135 22.43 -4.80 -20.35
C LEU A 135 20.99 -4.65 -20.87
N ALA A 136 20.71 -5.11 -22.10
CA ALA A 136 19.34 -5.10 -22.64
C ALA A 136 18.38 -5.93 -21.78
N THR A 137 18.80 -7.12 -21.34
CA THR A 137 18.02 -8.00 -20.47
C THR A 137 17.69 -7.30 -19.15
N ILE A 138 18.69 -6.67 -18.51
CA ILE A 138 18.51 -5.92 -17.27
C ILE A 138 17.48 -4.82 -17.48
N LEU A 139 17.67 -3.96 -18.50
CA LEU A 139 16.78 -2.83 -18.77
C LEU A 139 15.34 -3.28 -19.06
N PHE A 140 15.15 -4.31 -19.91
CA PHE A 140 13.82 -4.83 -20.22
C PHE A 140 13.15 -5.55 -19.05
N ALA A 141 13.89 -6.02 -18.04
CA ALA A 141 13.34 -6.66 -16.86
C ALA A 141 12.93 -5.66 -15.74
N THR A 142 13.40 -4.41 -15.80
CA THR A 142 13.14 -3.39 -14.75
C THR A 142 11.67 -2.98 -14.68
N VAL A 143 11.24 -2.61 -13.47
CA VAL A 143 9.94 -1.98 -13.19
C VAL A 143 10.16 -0.84 -12.21
N SER A 144 9.41 0.24 -12.34
CA SER A 144 9.48 1.38 -11.42
C SER A 144 8.58 1.17 -10.21
N LEU A 145 9.15 0.79 -9.07
CA LEU A 145 8.40 0.55 -7.83
C LEU A 145 7.66 1.81 -7.36
N GLY A 146 8.33 2.97 -7.34
CA GLY A 146 7.74 4.22 -6.87
C GLY A 146 6.52 4.68 -7.68
N VAL A 147 6.53 4.53 -9.02
CA VAL A 147 5.37 4.85 -9.88
C VAL A 147 4.22 3.88 -9.60
N VAL A 148 4.52 2.60 -9.46
CA VAL A 148 3.53 1.56 -9.14
C VAL A 148 2.88 1.83 -7.78
N ILE A 149 3.68 2.07 -6.72
CA ILE A 149 3.17 2.37 -5.37
C ILE A 149 2.28 3.60 -5.40
N SER A 150 2.71 4.68 -6.04
CA SER A 150 1.94 5.92 -6.11
C SER A 150 0.56 5.69 -6.74
N LEU A 151 0.49 4.96 -7.85
CA LEU A 151 -0.77 4.67 -8.52
C LEU A 151 -1.66 3.69 -7.74
N LEU A 152 -1.07 2.66 -7.13
CA LEU A 152 -1.81 1.73 -6.27
C LEU A 152 -2.35 2.43 -5.02
N LYS A 153 -1.63 3.42 -4.48
CA LYS A 153 -2.07 4.24 -3.35
C LYS A 153 -3.22 5.17 -3.75
N GLU A 154 -3.13 5.81 -4.92
CA GLU A 154 -4.18 6.68 -5.46
C GLU A 154 -5.48 5.90 -5.70
N ASN A 155 -5.39 4.67 -6.19
CA ASN A 155 -6.52 3.78 -6.45
C ASN A 155 -6.91 2.91 -5.24
N GLU A 156 -6.32 3.12 -4.07
CA GLU A 156 -6.61 2.39 -2.82
C GLU A 156 -6.41 0.86 -2.91
N LEU A 157 -5.43 0.43 -3.71
CA LEU A 157 -5.18 -0.98 -4.00
C LEU A 157 -4.10 -1.63 -3.15
N LEU A 158 -3.29 -0.88 -2.39
CA LEU A 158 -2.13 -1.40 -1.67
C LEU A 158 -2.44 -2.56 -0.72
N SER A 159 -3.60 -2.52 -0.06
CA SER A 159 -4.03 -3.58 0.88
C SER A 159 -4.86 -4.68 0.24
N LYS A 160 -5.20 -4.56 -1.05
CA LYS A 160 -6.00 -5.54 -1.77
C LYS A 160 -5.11 -6.60 -2.41
N PRO A 161 -5.54 -7.87 -2.53
CA PRO A 161 -4.76 -8.92 -3.14
C PRO A 161 -4.26 -8.59 -4.56
N PHE A 162 -5.06 -7.84 -5.32
CA PHE A 162 -4.71 -7.37 -6.67
C PHE A 162 -3.52 -6.41 -6.63
N GLY A 163 -3.60 -5.37 -5.81
CA GLY A 163 -2.51 -4.40 -5.65
C GLY A 163 -1.26 -5.03 -5.05
N GLN A 164 -1.41 -5.95 -4.09
CA GLN A 164 -0.29 -6.70 -3.51
C GLN A 164 0.46 -7.55 -4.55
N ALA A 165 -0.25 -8.19 -5.48
CA ALA A 165 0.39 -8.95 -6.54
C ALA A 165 1.21 -8.06 -7.50
N ILE A 166 0.68 -6.87 -7.86
CA ILE A 166 1.38 -5.90 -8.69
C ILE A 166 2.57 -5.30 -7.93
N LEU A 167 2.40 -4.98 -6.65
CA LEU A 167 3.47 -4.45 -5.81
C LEU A 167 4.63 -5.44 -5.69
N LEU A 168 4.33 -6.72 -5.42
CA LEU A 168 5.33 -7.79 -5.36
C LEU A 168 6.04 -7.99 -6.70
N PHE A 169 5.31 -7.89 -7.82
CA PHE A 169 5.91 -7.90 -9.16
C PHE A 169 6.90 -6.73 -9.34
N ALA A 170 6.51 -5.52 -8.94
CA ALA A 170 7.37 -4.35 -9.04
C ALA A 170 8.61 -4.46 -8.15
N VAL A 171 8.47 -4.99 -6.92
CA VAL A 171 9.62 -5.28 -6.04
C VAL A 171 10.59 -6.26 -6.70
N LEU A 172 10.09 -7.36 -7.30
CA LEU A 172 10.95 -8.29 -8.04
C LEU A 172 11.61 -7.61 -9.24
N GLY A 173 10.86 -6.72 -9.94
CA GLY A 173 11.33 -5.95 -11.08
C GLY A 173 12.33 -4.84 -10.73
N GLU A 174 12.58 -4.59 -9.46
CA GLU A 174 13.63 -3.70 -8.97
C GLU A 174 14.80 -4.49 -8.38
N VAL A 175 14.53 -5.46 -7.50
CA VAL A 175 15.54 -6.25 -6.80
C VAL A 175 16.37 -7.12 -7.77
N VAL A 176 15.70 -7.88 -8.65
CA VAL A 176 16.39 -8.84 -9.53
C VAL A 176 17.27 -8.13 -10.56
N PRO A 177 16.80 -7.08 -11.29
CA PRO A 177 17.65 -6.34 -12.20
C PRO A 177 18.82 -5.62 -11.49
N LEU A 178 18.61 -5.08 -10.28
CA LEU A 178 19.67 -4.44 -9.50
C LEU A 178 20.79 -5.42 -9.13
N LEU A 179 20.44 -6.62 -8.65
CA LEU A 179 21.42 -7.67 -8.38
C LEU A 179 22.14 -8.11 -9.66
N THR A 180 21.41 -8.25 -10.76
CA THR A 180 21.97 -8.63 -12.07
C THR A 180 22.90 -7.53 -12.60
N LEU A 181 22.54 -6.24 -12.40
CA LEU A 181 23.38 -5.09 -12.75
C LEU A 181 24.72 -5.13 -12.00
N THR A 182 24.69 -5.44 -10.71
CA THR A 182 25.91 -5.53 -9.90
C THR A 182 26.83 -6.64 -10.40
N VAL A 183 26.28 -7.82 -10.75
CA VAL A 183 27.04 -8.91 -11.37
C VAL A 183 27.58 -8.48 -12.74
N TYR A 184 26.76 -7.82 -13.56
CA TYR A 184 27.15 -7.31 -14.86
C TYR A 184 28.31 -6.31 -14.76
N SER A 185 28.20 -5.31 -13.86
CA SER A 185 29.22 -4.30 -13.66
C SER A 185 30.56 -4.90 -13.23
N SER A 186 30.52 -5.82 -12.26
CA SER A 186 31.74 -6.52 -11.79
C SER A 186 32.41 -7.35 -12.89
N LEU A 187 31.64 -8.08 -13.71
CA LEU A 187 32.15 -8.85 -14.84
C LEU A 187 32.73 -7.94 -15.95
N TYR A 188 32.02 -6.86 -16.27
CA TYR A 188 32.40 -5.93 -17.32
C TYR A 188 33.66 -5.13 -16.96
N SER A 189 33.85 -4.80 -15.66
CA SER A 189 35.03 -4.14 -15.13
C SER A 189 36.23 -5.06 -14.96
N GLY A 190 36.13 -6.34 -15.33
CA GLY A 190 37.22 -7.32 -15.19
C GLY A 190 37.49 -7.76 -13.74
N LYS A 191 36.61 -7.40 -12.80
CA LYS A 191 36.69 -7.76 -11.37
C LYS A 191 35.89 -9.00 -11.01
N GLY A 192 35.64 -9.91 -11.97
CA GLY A 192 34.83 -11.10 -11.75
C GLY A 192 35.30 -12.03 -10.63
N GLU A 193 36.62 -12.04 -10.35
CA GLU A 193 37.19 -12.83 -9.25
C GLU A 193 36.77 -12.35 -7.87
N THR A 194 36.32 -11.09 -7.74
CA THR A 194 35.90 -10.46 -6.48
C THR A 194 34.37 -10.52 -6.25
N LEU A 195 33.62 -11.17 -7.12
CA LEU A 195 32.14 -11.28 -6.99
C LEU A 195 31.69 -11.85 -5.63
N TRP A 196 32.47 -12.75 -5.05
CA TRP A 196 32.16 -13.30 -3.72
C TRP A 196 32.19 -12.21 -2.61
N LEU A 197 32.98 -11.14 -2.79
CA LEU A 197 33.04 -10.03 -1.84
C LEU A 197 31.72 -9.26 -1.75
N ILE A 198 30.85 -9.32 -2.77
CA ILE A 198 29.51 -8.74 -2.73
C ILE A 198 28.70 -9.34 -1.58
N SER A 199 28.96 -10.60 -1.22
CA SER A 199 28.34 -11.22 -0.05
C SER A 199 28.67 -10.49 1.26
N LEU A 200 29.81 -9.79 1.32
CA LEU A 200 30.21 -9.01 2.50
C LEU A 200 29.22 -7.87 2.80
N ILE A 201 28.65 -7.26 1.75
CA ILE A 201 27.62 -6.21 1.92
C ILE A 201 26.43 -6.80 2.71
N PHE A 202 25.96 -8.00 2.34
CA PHE A 202 24.84 -8.65 3.02
C PHE A 202 25.22 -9.10 4.43
N ILE A 203 26.45 -9.54 4.65
CA ILE A 203 26.96 -9.91 5.99
C ILE A 203 26.99 -8.68 6.90
N VAL A 204 27.56 -7.56 6.42
CA VAL A 204 27.60 -6.30 7.18
C VAL A 204 26.18 -5.76 7.41
N ALA A 205 25.32 -5.82 6.41
CA ALA A 205 23.90 -5.47 6.56
C ALA A 205 23.21 -6.31 7.65
N ALA A 206 23.45 -7.62 7.68
CA ALA A 206 22.92 -8.51 8.72
C ALA A 206 23.50 -8.20 10.11
N LEU A 207 24.77 -7.82 10.20
CA LEU A 207 25.41 -7.37 11.45
C LEU A 207 24.78 -6.06 11.94
N PHE A 208 24.58 -5.08 11.07
CA PHE A 208 23.85 -3.86 11.42
C PHE A 208 22.46 -4.16 11.93
N PHE A 209 21.69 -4.99 11.22
CA PHE A 209 20.36 -5.39 11.66
C PHE A 209 20.38 -6.07 13.04
N ARG A 210 21.30 -7.03 13.25
CA ARG A 210 21.41 -7.76 14.52
C ARG A 210 21.82 -6.84 15.68
N HIS A 211 22.78 -5.95 15.46
CA HIS A 211 23.33 -5.08 16.51
C HIS A 211 22.35 -3.96 16.89
N PHE A 212 21.71 -3.35 15.89
CA PHE A 212 20.84 -2.20 16.08
C PHE A 212 19.35 -2.55 16.17
N ARG A 213 18.97 -3.83 16.16
CA ARG A 213 17.56 -4.28 16.21
C ARG A 213 16.77 -3.70 17.38
N LYS A 214 17.40 -3.47 18.52
CA LYS A 214 16.78 -2.89 19.72
C LYS A 214 17.02 -1.38 19.84
N PHE A 215 17.72 -0.80 18.90
CA PHE A 215 18.17 0.58 18.99
C PHE A 215 16.99 1.55 18.98
N PHE A 216 16.07 1.40 18.05
CA PHE A 216 14.91 2.29 17.95
C PHE A 216 13.97 2.17 19.16
N THR A 217 13.77 0.98 19.70
CA THR A 217 12.95 0.77 20.92
C THR A 217 13.62 1.29 22.19
N PHE A 218 14.95 1.33 22.25
CA PHE A 218 15.69 1.91 23.36
C PHE A 218 15.70 3.45 23.32
N PHE A 219 15.71 4.02 22.12
CA PHE A 219 15.79 5.46 21.91
C PHE A 219 14.47 6.20 22.12
N ASP A 220 13.31 5.56 22.07
CA ASP A 220 12.02 6.14 22.46
C ASP A 220 12.08 6.80 23.85
N THR A 221 12.94 6.27 24.73
CA THR A 221 13.15 6.78 26.09
C THR A 221 14.18 7.92 26.16
N ILE A 222 15.09 8.05 25.18
CA ILE A 222 16.23 8.99 25.21
C ILE A 222 16.11 10.05 24.11
N ASN A 223 15.24 9.85 23.14
CA ASN A 223 15.13 10.71 21.96
C ASN A 223 14.55 12.09 22.32
N LYS A 224 15.41 12.92 22.89
CA LYS A 224 15.14 14.37 22.94
C LYS A 224 15.22 14.85 21.48
N SER A 225 14.22 15.54 21.02
CA SER A 225 14.05 16.09 19.67
C SER A 225 15.26 16.87 19.12
N THR A 226 16.21 17.20 19.98
CA THR A 226 17.41 18.00 19.67
C THR A 226 18.56 17.21 19.05
N THR A 227 18.65 15.88 19.23
CA THR A 227 19.84 15.12 18.80
C THR A 227 19.69 14.39 17.46
N GLN A 228 18.45 14.13 17.01
CA GLN A 228 18.15 13.46 15.73
C GLN A 228 19.00 12.18 15.52
N LEU A 229 19.14 11.36 16.56
CA LEU A 229 20.03 10.18 16.55
C LEU A 229 19.57 9.11 15.56
N ASP A 230 18.26 8.99 15.38
CA ASP A 230 17.59 8.16 14.37
C ASP A 230 18.05 8.47 12.95
N MET A 231 18.08 9.75 12.60
CA MET A 231 18.59 10.23 11.31
C MET A 231 20.09 9.95 11.16
N ARG A 232 20.88 10.22 12.22
CA ARG A 232 22.32 9.96 12.19
C ARG A 232 22.64 8.50 11.99
N LEU A 233 21.86 7.59 12.62
CA LEU A 233 22.02 6.15 12.41
C LEU A 233 21.67 5.76 10.97
N ALA A 234 20.57 6.28 10.41
CA ALA A 234 20.22 6.00 9.03
C ALA A 234 21.33 6.44 8.06
N PHE A 235 21.87 7.66 8.22
CA PHE A 235 23.00 8.14 7.42
C PHE A 235 24.28 7.31 7.64
N LEU A 236 24.58 6.88 8.87
CA LEU A 236 25.69 5.99 9.14
C LEU A 236 25.58 4.69 8.35
N ILE A 237 24.38 4.07 8.36
CA ILE A 237 24.13 2.83 7.62
C ILE A 237 24.26 3.06 6.11
N ILE A 238 23.67 4.16 5.58
CA ILE A 238 23.77 4.51 4.16
C ILE A 238 25.25 4.64 3.75
N ILE A 239 25.99 5.51 4.41
CA ILE A 239 27.39 5.81 4.05
C ILE A 239 28.25 4.55 4.16
N THR A 240 28.10 3.78 5.25
CA THR A 240 28.91 2.57 5.48
C THR A 240 28.66 1.53 4.39
N LEU A 241 27.41 1.26 4.01
CA LEU A 241 27.08 0.23 3.03
C LEU A 241 27.38 0.70 1.60
N VAL A 242 27.25 1.99 1.31
CA VAL A 242 27.64 2.58 0.00
C VAL A 242 29.16 2.49 -0.19
N VAL A 243 29.95 2.94 0.79
CA VAL A 243 31.40 2.87 0.72
C VAL A 243 31.88 1.42 0.66
N LEU A 244 31.27 0.53 1.46
CA LEU A 244 31.58 -0.89 1.40
C LEU A 244 31.30 -1.48 0.02
N ALA A 245 30.19 -1.09 -0.62
CA ALA A 245 29.88 -1.55 -1.97
C ALA A 245 30.96 -1.14 -2.97
N GLU A 246 31.39 0.10 -2.95
CA GLU A 246 32.48 0.60 -3.81
C GLU A 246 33.80 -0.14 -3.56
N GLU A 247 34.19 -0.34 -2.30
CA GLU A 247 35.43 -1.04 -1.91
C GLU A 247 35.44 -2.52 -2.36
N VAL A 248 34.29 -3.20 -2.34
CA VAL A 248 34.20 -4.58 -2.81
C VAL A 248 33.99 -4.69 -4.33
N GLY A 249 33.98 -3.56 -5.04
CA GLY A 249 33.81 -3.51 -6.49
C GLY A 249 32.37 -3.71 -6.97
N ALA A 250 31.39 -3.49 -6.08
CA ALA A 250 29.97 -3.41 -6.41
C ALA A 250 29.57 -1.96 -6.65
N GLU A 251 28.42 -1.76 -7.29
CA GLU A 251 27.88 -0.43 -7.51
C GLU A 251 27.35 0.19 -6.20
N ASN A 252 27.59 1.49 -6.01
CA ASN A 252 27.12 2.27 -4.85
C ASN A 252 25.60 2.21 -4.68
N ILE A 253 24.86 2.10 -5.76
CA ILE A 253 23.39 1.94 -5.78
C ILE A 253 22.92 0.67 -5.07
N LEU A 254 23.68 -0.44 -5.13
CA LEU A 254 23.37 -1.65 -4.39
C LEU A 254 23.55 -1.43 -2.89
N GLY A 255 24.65 -0.80 -2.48
CA GLY A 255 24.91 -0.46 -1.09
C GLY A 255 23.80 0.40 -0.49
N ALA A 256 23.35 1.41 -1.23
CA ALA A 256 22.26 2.30 -0.86
C ALA A 256 20.92 1.52 -0.72
N PHE A 257 20.60 0.67 -1.68
CA PHE A 257 19.38 -0.16 -1.65
C PHE A 257 19.37 -1.11 -0.45
N VAL A 258 20.48 -1.80 -0.18
CA VAL A 258 20.60 -2.69 0.99
C VAL A 258 20.52 -1.90 2.29
N ALA A 259 21.08 -0.68 2.34
CA ALA A 259 20.92 0.22 3.48
C ALA A 259 19.45 0.55 3.76
N GLY A 260 18.67 0.82 2.72
CA GLY A 260 17.21 1.03 2.81
C GLY A 260 16.48 -0.17 3.41
N ILE A 261 16.82 -1.38 2.95
CA ILE A 261 16.29 -2.63 3.51
C ILE A 261 16.62 -2.75 5.00
N VAL A 262 17.87 -2.51 5.39
CA VAL A 262 18.30 -2.59 6.80
C VAL A 262 17.53 -1.61 7.66
N VAL A 263 17.43 -0.34 7.25
CA VAL A 263 16.69 0.68 7.99
C VAL A 263 15.21 0.31 8.09
N LYS A 264 14.58 -0.20 7.03
CA LYS A 264 13.19 -0.69 7.06
C LYS A 264 12.99 -1.83 8.05
N LEU A 265 13.91 -2.79 8.09
CA LEU A 265 13.86 -3.93 9.01
C LEU A 265 14.07 -3.52 10.48
N LEU A 266 14.76 -2.42 10.72
CA LEU A 266 14.94 -1.83 12.06
C LEU A 266 13.66 -1.15 12.58
N GLN A 267 12.62 -1.02 11.75
CA GLN A 267 11.31 -0.44 12.08
C GLN A 267 11.42 0.98 12.68
N PRO A 268 11.99 1.95 11.98
CA PRO A 268 12.07 3.33 12.45
C PRO A 268 10.66 3.90 12.63
N GLU A 269 10.52 4.86 13.55
CA GLU A 269 9.29 5.61 13.73
C GLU A 269 8.82 6.26 12.42
N GLU A 270 7.51 6.45 12.27
CA GLU A 270 6.95 7.12 11.09
C GLU A 270 7.53 8.52 10.88
N GLU A 271 7.87 9.23 11.97
CA GLU A 271 8.48 10.55 11.89
C GLU A 271 9.87 10.48 11.24
N THR A 272 10.69 9.50 11.60
CA THR A 272 12.01 9.26 10.99
C THR A 272 11.87 8.92 9.51
N GLN A 273 10.91 8.03 9.15
CA GLN A 273 10.64 7.73 7.75
C GLN A 273 10.26 8.98 6.96
N ARG A 274 9.37 9.82 7.50
CA ARG A 274 8.97 11.09 6.85
C ARG A 274 10.12 12.08 6.69
N LYS A 275 11.02 12.15 7.67
CA LYS A 275 12.23 12.99 7.55
C LYS A 275 13.15 12.51 6.43
N LEU A 276 13.36 11.18 6.34
CA LEU A 276 14.14 10.56 5.26
C LEU A 276 13.49 10.80 3.89
N ASP A 277 12.18 10.58 3.79
CA ASP A 277 11.40 10.86 2.58
C ASP A 277 11.50 12.33 2.18
N SER A 278 11.38 13.25 3.15
CA SER A 278 11.46 14.69 2.91
C SER A 278 12.83 15.12 2.39
N ILE A 279 13.90 14.54 2.91
CA ILE A 279 15.26 14.81 2.44
C ILE A 279 15.48 14.20 1.06
N GLY A 280 15.06 12.94 0.86
CA GLY A 280 15.22 12.24 -0.41
C GLY A 280 14.40 12.89 -1.51
N TYR A 281 13.06 12.83 -1.42
CA TYR A 281 12.16 13.34 -2.45
C TYR A 281 12.07 14.87 -2.51
N GLY A 282 12.39 15.57 -1.41
CA GLY A 282 12.35 17.02 -1.36
C GLY A 282 13.63 17.70 -1.86
N ILE A 283 14.78 17.03 -1.80
CA ILE A 283 16.07 17.65 -2.11
C ILE A 283 16.90 16.85 -3.12
N PHE A 284 17.37 15.64 -2.74
CA PHE A 284 18.41 14.97 -3.51
C PHE A 284 17.90 14.30 -4.79
N ILE A 285 16.77 13.62 -4.74
CA ILE A 285 16.19 12.89 -5.88
C ILE A 285 15.81 13.82 -7.04
N PRO A 286 15.20 15.01 -6.83
CA PRO A 286 14.95 15.97 -7.89
C PRO A 286 16.22 16.44 -8.62
N TYR A 287 17.34 16.61 -7.90
CA TYR A 287 18.62 16.92 -8.57
C TYR A 287 19.02 15.82 -9.55
N PHE A 288 18.88 14.55 -9.15
CA PHE A 288 19.20 13.43 -10.04
C PHE A 288 18.35 13.44 -11.31
N PHE A 289 17.03 13.60 -11.18
CA PHE A 289 16.13 13.58 -12.34
C PHE A 289 16.36 14.78 -13.27
N ILE A 290 16.46 15.99 -12.73
CA ILE A 290 16.69 17.19 -13.53
C ILE A 290 18.06 17.11 -14.22
N ILE A 291 19.11 16.71 -13.52
CA ILE A 291 20.48 16.62 -14.08
C ILE A 291 20.54 15.52 -15.14
N THR A 292 19.85 14.40 -14.96
CA THR A 292 19.73 13.37 -16.01
C THR A 292 19.09 13.95 -17.27
N GLY A 293 18.04 14.77 -17.13
CA GLY A 293 17.46 15.49 -18.25
C GLY A 293 18.41 16.50 -18.90
N VAL A 294 19.20 17.23 -18.10
CA VAL A 294 20.21 18.20 -18.58
C VAL A 294 21.29 17.54 -19.44
N LYS A 295 21.71 16.32 -19.08
CA LYS A 295 22.71 15.55 -19.83
C LYS A 295 22.19 15.06 -21.19
N LEU A 296 20.88 14.91 -21.35
CA LEU A 296 20.27 14.46 -22.59
C LEU A 296 20.42 15.49 -23.72
N ASN A 297 20.91 15.03 -24.86
CA ASN A 297 21.03 15.84 -26.08
C ASN A 297 20.04 15.35 -27.14
N ILE A 298 18.80 15.87 -27.08
CA ILE A 298 17.72 15.50 -28.00
C ILE A 298 18.07 15.80 -29.46
N PRO A 299 18.67 16.96 -29.82
CA PRO A 299 19.07 17.22 -31.20
C PRO A 299 20.03 16.14 -31.76
N SER A 300 20.99 15.66 -30.96
CA SER A 300 21.91 14.59 -31.39
C SER A 300 21.19 13.25 -31.55
N LEU A 301 20.17 12.98 -30.76
CA LEU A 301 19.33 11.79 -30.87
C LEU A 301 18.49 11.81 -32.15
N LEU A 302 17.92 12.95 -32.48
CA LEU A 302 17.09 13.14 -33.67
C LEU A 302 17.92 13.17 -34.97
N ALA A 303 19.17 13.59 -34.90
CA ALA A 303 20.08 13.66 -36.05
C ALA A 303 20.53 12.26 -36.53
N SER A 304 20.44 11.22 -35.69
CA SER A 304 20.81 9.84 -36.05
C SER A 304 19.57 9.02 -36.41
N PRO A 305 19.39 8.61 -37.68
CA PRO A 305 18.26 7.75 -38.08
C PRO A 305 18.17 6.44 -37.28
N LYS A 306 19.32 5.85 -36.94
CA LYS A 306 19.38 4.63 -36.11
C LYS A 306 18.81 4.86 -34.71
N THR A 307 19.16 5.98 -34.08
CA THR A 307 18.69 6.32 -32.73
C THR A 307 17.19 6.66 -32.74
N LEU A 308 16.74 7.36 -33.76
CA LEU A 308 15.32 7.70 -33.91
C LEU A 308 14.44 6.44 -33.98
N ILE A 309 14.90 5.39 -34.65
CA ILE A 309 14.21 4.09 -34.73
C ILE A 309 14.28 3.34 -33.39
N LEU A 310 15.36 3.50 -32.61
CA LEU A 310 15.52 2.82 -31.32
C LEU A 310 14.51 3.29 -30.28
N ILE A 311 14.10 4.56 -30.27
CA ILE A 311 13.15 5.07 -29.28
C ILE A 311 11.81 4.30 -29.31
N PRO A 312 11.07 4.23 -30.45
CA PRO A 312 9.85 3.44 -30.49
C PRO A 312 10.09 1.95 -30.31
N LEU A 313 11.22 1.40 -30.76
CA LEU A 313 11.55 0.00 -30.57
C LEU A 313 11.76 -0.35 -29.10
N PHE A 314 12.49 0.47 -28.33
CA PHE A 314 12.67 0.27 -26.90
C PHE A 314 11.37 0.47 -26.14
N PHE A 315 10.55 1.45 -26.53
CA PHE A 315 9.22 1.63 -25.96
C PHE A 315 8.34 0.39 -26.15
N ILE A 316 8.29 -0.15 -27.36
CA ILE A 316 7.57 -1.39 -27.67
C ILE A 316 8.19 -2.57 -26.91
N ALA A 317 9.52 -2.65 -26.83
CA ALA A 317 10.21 -3.72 -26.12
C ALA A 317 9.89 -3.71 -24.61
N PHE A 318 9.84 -2.54 -23.97
CA PHE A 318 9.42 -2.41 -22.57
C PHE A 318 7.99 -2.93 -22.34
N ILE A 319 7.09 -2.64 -23.27
CA ILE A 319 5.71 -3.14 -23.21
C ILE A 319 5.68 -4.65 -23.45
N VAL A 320 6.28 -5.13 -24.53
CA VAL A 320 6.24 -6.54 -24.94
C VAL A 320 6.91 -7.44 -23.89
N ALA A 321 7.99 -6.97 -23.25
CA ALA A 321 8.65 -7.70 -22.17
C ALA A 321 7.71 -8.03 -21.01
N LYS A 322 6.70 -7.21 -20.75
CA LYS A 322 5.77 -7.36 -19.62
C LYS A 322 4.41 -7.96 -20.01
N LEU A 323 4.08 -8.02 -21.32
CA LEU A 323 2.79 -8.61 -21.74
C LEU A 323 2.56 -10.04 -21.23
N PRO A 324 3.56 -10.94 -21.18
CA PRO A 324 3.35 -12.30 -20.67
C PRO A 324 3.02 -12.35 -19.16
N ALA A 325 3.27 -11.29 -18.40
CA ALA A 325 2.81 -11.18 -17.03
C ALA A 325 1.28 -11.33 -16.92
N TYR A 326 0.54 -11.00 -17.98
CA TYR A 326 -0.88 -11.25 -18.09
C TYR A 326 -1.25 -12.70 -17.73
N PHE A 327 -0.53 -13.68 -18.20
CA PHE A 327 -0.81 -15.09 -17.91
C PHE A 327 -0.57 -15.43 -16.44
N GLY A 328 0.44 -14.81 -15.81
CA GLY A 328 0.66 -14.92 -14.38
C GLY A 328 -0.49 -14.30 -13.57
N TYR A 329 -0.91 -13.07 -13.88
CA TYR A 329 -2.02 -12.42 -13.22
C TYR A 329 -3.36 -13.13 -13.46
N ARG A 330 -3.53 -13.75 -14.63
CA ARG A 330 -4.76 -14.49 -15.02
C ARG A 330 -5.03 -15.71 -14.17
N THR A 331 -4.03 -16.22 -13.45
CA THR A 331 -4.20 -17.35 -12.51
C THR A 331 -5.09 -16.99 -11.32
N ARG A 332 -5.27 -15.68 -11.04
CA ARG A 332 -6.04 -15.22 -9.89
C ARG A 332 -7.12 -14.18 -10.23
N PHE A 333 -6.85 -13.28 -11.18
CA PHE A 333 -7.69 -12.11 -11.44
C PHE A 333 -8.49 -12.22 -12.75
N SER A 334 -9.51 -11.38 -12.91
CA SER A 334 -10.33 -11.28 -14.12
C SER A 334 -9.50 -10.92 -15.36
N LYS A 335 -10.04 -11.19 -16.56
CA LYS A 335 -9.34 -10.88 -17.84
C LYS A 335 -9.00 -9.39 -17.95
N GLY A 336 -9.92 -8.49 -17.54
CA GLY A 336 -9.73 -7.05 -17.59
C GLY A 336 -8.62 -6.61 -16.66
N ASN A 337 -8.69 -7.00 -15.40
CA ASN A 337 -7.72 -6.63 -14.37
C ASN A 337 -6.34 -7.25 -14.62
N SER A 338 -6.26 -8.47 -15.16
CA SER A 338 -4.97 -9.05 -15.55
C SER A 338 -4.29 -8.25 -16.66
N ARG A 339 -5.06 -7.67 -17.61
CA ARG A 339 -4.51 -6.75 -18.63
C ARG A 339 -4.06 -5.44 -17.99
N ALA A 340 -4.88 -4.87 -17.11
CA ALA A 340 -4.52 -3.66 -16.37
C ALA A 340 -3.22 -3.83 -15.58
N ALA A 341 -3.09 -4.94 -14.84
CA ALA A 341 -1.89 -5.27 -14.08
C ALA A 341 -0.65 -5.41 -14.98
N ALA A 342 -0.76 -6.14 -16.10
CA ALA A 342 0.35 -6.30 -17.04
C ALA A 342 0.79 -4.96 -17.64
N ILE A 343 -0.14 -4.06 -17.95
CA ILE A 343 0.14 -2.72 -18.47
C ILE A 343 0.82 -1.86 -17.39
N LEU A 344 0.31 -1.83 -16.16
CA LEU A 344 0.96 -1.09 -15.08
C LEU A 344 2.37 -1.59 -14.80
N SER A 345 2.59 -2.87 -14.94
CA SER A 345 3.92 -3.50 -14.81
C SER A 345 4.92 -3.05 -15.88
N THR A 346 4.49 -2.35 -16.94
CA THR A 346 5.40 -1.80 -17.97
C THR A 346 6.05 -0.48 -17.57
N THR A 347 5.59 0.16 -16.48
CA THR A 347 6.21 1.41 -15.99
C THR A 347 7.66 1.17 -15.62
N THR A 348 8.56 1.94 -16.22
CA THR A 348 9.99 1.79 -15.96
C THR A 348 10.71 3.13 -16.18
N ILE A 349 11.33 3.66 -15.12
CA ILE A 349 12.15 4.87 -15.19
C ILE A 349 13.26 4.87 -14.13
N THR A 350 12.96 4.61 -12.85
CA THR A 350 13.88 4.81 -11.73
C THR A 350 15.14 3.97 -11.88
N LEU A 351 15.01 2.66 -11.95
CA LEU A 351 16.15 1.76 -12.08
C LEU A 351 16.76 1.79 -13.52
N VAL A 352 15.99 2.14 -14.54
CA VAL A 352 16.54 2.37 -15.89
C VAL A 352 17.56 3.49 -15.86
N LEU A 353 17.22 4.64 -15.25
CA LEU A 353 18.14 5.77 -15.17
C LEU A 353 19.42 5.41 -14.40
N ALA A 354 19.28 4.73 -13.25
CA ALA A 354 20.41 4.27 -12.46
C ALA A 354 21.27 3.26 -13.26
N THR A 355 20.66 2.30 -13.95
CA THR A 355 21.36 1.32 -14.78
C THR A 355 22.10 1.98 -15.94
N LEU A 356 21.50 2.98 -16.58
CA LEU A 356 22.12 3.70 -17.68
C LEU A 356 23.29 4.56 -17.21
N THR A 357 23.20 5.18 -16.02
CA THR A 357 24.33 5.91 -15.42
C THR A 357 25.54 4.99 -15.24
N VAL A 358 25.34 3.81 -14.64
CA VAL A 358 26.40 2.80 -14.48
C VAL A 358 26.94 2.34 -15.85
N ALA A 359 26.05 2.07 -16.81
CA ALA A 359 26.45 1.61 -18.13
C ALA A 359 27.26 2.68 -18.92
N GLU A 360 26.96 3.95 -18.73
CA GLU A 360 27.74 5.08 -19.28
C GLU A 360 29.12 5.19 -18.62
N GLU A 361 29.22 5.07 -17.30
CA GLU A 361 30.47 5.06 -16.55
C GLU A 361 31.40 3.92 -16.98
N LEU A 362 30.82 2.76 -17.27
CA LEU A 362 31.53 1.59 -17.80
C LEU A 362 31.86 1.70 -19.30
N ASN A 363 31.41 2.74 -20.00
CA ASN A 363 31.46 2.84 -21.46
C ASN A 363 30.80 1.65 -22.19
N ALA A 364 29.81 1.03 -21.57
CA ALA A 364 29.08 -0.13 -22.08
C ALA A 364 27.92 0.24 -23.03
N ILE A 365 27.56 1.52 -23.06
CA ILE A 365 26.47 2.08 -23.88
C ILE A 365 26.88 3.48 -24.39
N THR A 366 26.39 3.83 -25.59
CA THR A 366 26.60 5.20 -26.10
C THR A 366 25.58 6.17 -25.52
N PRO A 367 25.91 7.48 -25.36
CA PRO A 367 24.95 8.49 -24.87
C PRO A 367 23.66 8.55 -25.71
N GLN A 368 23.75 8.27 -27.02
CA GLN A 368 22.58 8.23 -27.91
C GLN A 368 21.67 7.04 -27.60
N GLN A 369 22.24 5.85 -27.37
CA GLN A 369 21.45 4.67 -26.99
C GLN A 369 20.84 4.84 -25.59
N SER A 370 21.59 5.39 -24.64
CA SER A 370 21.13 5.73 -23.29
C SER A 370 19.93 6.70 -23.36
N GLY A 371 20.06 7.78 -24.13
CA GLY A 371 18.97 8.73 -24.35
C GLY A 371 17.73 8.11 -24.96
N ALA A 372 17.87 7.17 -25.90
CA ALA A 372 16.73 6.44 -26.47
C ALA A 372 15.99 5.58 -25.42
N PHE A 373 16.72 4.90 -24.52
CA PHE A 373 16.12 4.15 -23.41
C PHE A 373 15.39 5.08 -22.42
N ILE A 374 16.00 6.24 -22.09
CA ILE A 374 15.38 7.22 -21.18
C ILE A 374 14.07 7.73 -21.75
N LEU A 375 14.03 8.13 -23.03
CA LEU A 375 12.81 8.60 -23.68
C LEU A 375 11.74 7.50 -23.75
N ALA A 376 12.14 6.27 -24.06
CA ALA A 376 11.23 5.12 -24.04
C ALA A 376 10.65 4.87 -22.64
N GLY A 377 11.47 4.94 -21.60
CA GLY A 377 11.04 4.83 -20.20
C GLY A 377 10.05 5.92 -19.79
N ILE A 378 10.32 7.18 -20.14
CA ILE A 378 9.40 8.32 -19.93
C ILE A 378 8.03 8.02 -20.53
N LEU A 379 7.99 7.55 -21.80
CA LEU A 379 6.74 7.19 -22.46
C LEU A 379 5.97 6.11 -21.71
N THR A 380 6.64 5.07 -21.19
CA THR A 380 5.94 4.03 -20.42
C THR A 380 5.28 4.59 -19.16
N CYS A 381 5.96 5.50 -18.45
CA CYS A 381 5.44 6.12 -17.22
C CYS A 381 4.27 7.10 -17.47
N ILE A 382 4.10 7.58 -18.68
CA ILE A 382 2.95 8.41 -19.07
C ILE A 382 1.79 7.52 -19.52
N PHE A 383 2.03 6.59 -20.43
CA PHE A 383 0.96 5.79 -21.05
C PHE A 383 0.40 4.71 -20.14
N ALA A 384 1.23 4.03 -19.37
CA ALA A 384 0.78 2.87 -18.58
C ALA A 384 -0.21 3.24 -17.47
N PRO A 385 -0.03 4.32 -16.67
CA PRO A 385 -1.03 4.77 -15.69
C PRO A 385 -2.39 5.13 -16.32
N ILE A 386 -2.38 5.83 -17.45
CA ILE A 386 -3.61 6.20 -18.17
C ILE A 386 -4.40 4.96 -18.59
N LEU A 387 -3.70 3.99 -19.20
CA LEU A 387 -4.31 2.75 -19.65
C LEU A 387 -4.77 1.88 -18.48
N PHE A 388 -4.00 1.85 -17.39
CA PHE A 388 -4.39 1.14 -16.18
C PHE A 388 -5.71 1.66 -15.63
N ASN A 389 -5.83 2.97 -15.39
CA ASN A 389 -7.04 3.59 -14.86
C ASN A 389 -8.27 3.36 -15.76
N LYS A 390 -8.06 3.23 -17.09
CA LYS A 390 -9.14 2.92 -18.04
C LYS A 390 -9.55 1.45 -18.03
N LEU A 391 -8.65 0.54 -17.75
CA LEU A 391 -8.87 -0.92 -17.83
C LEU A 391 -9.23 -1.57 -16.50
N TYR A 392 -8.76 -1.00 -15.40
CA TYR A 392 -9.01 -1.52 -14.07
C TYR A 392 -10.50 -1.40 -13.72
N LYS A 393 -11.06 -2.47 -13.17
CA LYS A 393 -12.40 -2.49 -12.56
C LYS A 393 -12.30 -3.19 -11.21
N PRO A 394 -13.02 -2.70 -10.17
CA PRO A 394 -13.06 -3.37 -8.87
C PRO A 394 -13.43 -4.85 -9.02
N GLU A 395 -12.73 -5.73 -8.31
CA GLU A 395 -13.08 -7.15 -8.27
C GLU A 395 -14.31 -7.35 -7.35
N SER A 396 -15.10 -8.39 -7.61
CA SER A 396 -16.29 -8.71 -6.81
C SER A 396 -15.98 -8.97 -5.33
N GLU A 397 -14.76 -9.41 -5.02
CA GLU A 397 -14.27 -9.57 -3.64
C GLU A 397 -14.10 -8.22 -2.91
N ASP A 398 -14.02 -7.11 -3.63
CA ASP A 398 -13.80 -5.77 -3.09
C ASP A 398 -15.11 -5.09 -2.62
N VAL A 399 -16.27 -5.63 -2.98
CA VAL A 399 -17.60 -5.03 -2.77
C VAL A 399 -18.48 -5.96 -1.91
N GLN A 400 -17.96 -6.59 -0.88
CA GLN A 400 -18.79 -7.38 0.01
C GLN A 400 -19.40 -6.50 1.11
N LYS A 401 -20.75 -6.51 1.20
CA LYS A 401 -21.45 -5.98 2.37
C LYS A 401 -21.04 -6.78 3.60
N THR A 402 -20.88 -6.12 4.73
CA THR A 402 -20.59 -6.77 6.00
C THR A 402 -21.79 -7.68 6.38
N LYS A 403 -21.53 -8.95 6.55
CA LYS A 403 -22.55 -9.94 6.90
C LYS A 403 -22.87 -9.85 8.39
N VAL A 404 -24.14 -9.62 8.71
CA VAL A 404 -24.63 -9.61 10.09
C VAL A 404 -25.64 -10.73 10.27
N THR A 405 -25.35 -11.64 11.18
CA THR A 405 -26.27 -12.69 11.57
C THR A 405 -26.84 -12.37 12.95
N ILE A 406 -28.17 -12.36 13.06
CA ILE A 406 -28.86 -12.15 14.33
C ILE A 406 -29.56 -13.45 14.70
N ILE A 407 -29.36 -13.97 15.91
CA ILE A 407 -30.09 -15.12 16.45
C ILE A 407 -31.08 -14.63 17.49
N GLY A 408 -32.35 -14.83 17.20
CA GLY A 408 -33.51 -14.36 17.97
C GLY A 408 -34.32 -13.32 17.21
N ALA A 409 -35.53 -13.70 16.75
CA ALA A 409 -36.47 -12.79 16.12
C ALA A 409 -37.45 -12.26 17.17
N ASN A 410 -37.36 -10.98 17.52
CA ASN A 410 -38.18 -10.35 18.55
C ASN A 410 -38.40 -8.86 18.26
N PHE A 411 -39.15 -8.19 19.13
CA PHE A 411 -39.50 -6.77 18.99
C PHE A 411 -38.28 -5.82 19.04
N LEU A 412 -37.13 -6.26 19.54
CA LEU A 412 -35.90 -5.51 19.56
C LEU A 412 -35.09 -5.72 18.27
N THR A 413 -34.92 -6.98 17.86
CA THR A 413 -34.03 -7.33 16.75
C THR A 413 -34.59 -6.97 15.39
N ILE A 414 -35.90 -7.03 15.21
CA ILE A 414 -36.57 -6.72 13.94
C ILE A 414 -36.38 -5.24 13.54
N PRO A 415 -36.73 -4.26 14.39
CA PRO A 415 -36.51 -2.85 14.08
C PRO A 415 -35.00 -2.54 13.87
N ALA A 416 -34.14 -3.09 14.73
CA ALA A 416 -32.69 -2.91 14.61
C ALA A 416 -32.17 -3.42 13.24
N ALA A 417 -32.59 -4.61 12.84
CA ALA A 417 -32.23 -5.17 11.53
C ALA A 417 -32.75 -4.34 10.36
N GLN A 418 -33.98 -3.79 10.46
CA GLN A 418 -34.55 -2.92 9.43
C GLN A 418 -33.78 -1.60 9.26
N GLN A 419 -33.28 -1.03 10.36
CA GLN A 419 -32.49 0.20 10.33
C GLN A 419 -31.10 -0.07 9.73
N VAL A 420 -30.43 -1.13 10.19
CA VAL A 420 -29.06 -1.48 9.78
C VAL A 420 -29.01 -1.98 8.32
N SER A 421 -30.04 -2.74 7.86
CA SER A 421 -30.06 -3.30 6.50
C SER A 421 -30.26 -2.25 5.38
N LYS A 422 -30.67 -1.03 5.72
CA LYS A 422 -30.81 0.06 4.75
C LYS A 422 -29.48 0.56 4.20
N ASP A 423 -28.38 0.29 4.91
CA ASP A 423 -27.07 0.83 4.59
C ASP A 423 -26.12 -0.27 4.03
N TRP A 424 -25.10 -0.60 4.78
CA TRP A 424 -23.92 -1.35 4.33
C TRP A 424 -23.88 -2.81 4.75
N TYR A 425 -24.93 -3.27 5.40
CA TYR A 425 -24.98 -4.57 6.02
C TYR A 425 -25.93 -5.52 5.29
N ASP A 426 -25.50 -6.78 5.14
CA ASP A 426 -26.40 -7.89 4.74
C ASP A 426 -26.86 -8.59 6.01
N VAL A 427 -28.08 -8.30 6.44
CA VAL A 427 -28.61 -8.75 7.72
C VAL A 427 -29.55 -9.94 7.52
N LYS A 428 -29.25 -11.05 8.23
CA LYS A 428 -30.13 -12.24 8.30
C LYS A 428 -30.47 -12.52 9.75
N ILE A 429 -31.72 -12.86 10.00
CA ILE A 429 -32.25 -13.21 11.34
C ILE A 429 -32.62 -14.66 11.37
N TYR A 430 -32.22 -15.38 12.41
CA TYR A 430 -32.53 -16.78 12.60
C TYR A 430 -33.33 -17.02 13.89
N THR A 431 -34.32 -17.91 13.84
CA THR A 431 -35.11 -18.34 14.99
C THR A 431 -35.49 -19.80 14.85
N ASP A 432 -35.60 -20.54 15.96
CA ASP A 432 -36.12 -21.89 16.02
C ASP A 432 -37.61 -21.92 16.34
N LYS A 433 -38.23 -20.75 16.66
CA LYS A 433 -39.63 -20.62 17.01
C LYS A 433 -40.48 -20.35 15.79
N GLN A 434 -41.37 -21.28 15.47
CA GLN A 434 -42.31 -21.16 14.36
C GLN A 434 -43.25 -19.94 14.50
N ALA A 435 -43.62 -19.56 15.74
CA ALA A 435 -44.45 -18.39 16.01
C ALA A 435 -43.76 -17.08 15.64
N ASP A 436 -42.48 -16.92 16.03
CA ASP A 436 -41.68 -15.74 15.73
C ASP A 436 -41.44 -15.64 14.23
N TYR A 437 -41.08 -16.74 13.57
CA TYR A 437 -40.92 -16.80 12.12
C TYR A 437 -42.19 -16.32 11.40
N THR A 438 -43.36 -16.87 11.78
CA THR A 438 -44.62 -16.52 11.13
C THR A 438 -44.97 -15.04 11.32
N THR A 439 -44.67 -14.49 12.49
CA THR A 439 -44.98 -13.11 12.84
C THR A 439 -44.08 -12.11 12.09
N TYR A 440 -42.79 -12.43 11.88
CA TYR A 440 -41.81 -11.46 11.44
C TYR A 440 -41.25 -11.67 10.03
N LYS A 441 -41.51 -12.83 9.37
CA LYS A 441 -41.00 -13.15 8.01
C LYS A 441 -41.34 -12.10 6.94
N SER A 442 -42.45 -11.39 7.09
CA SER A 442 -42.89 -10.35 6.15
C SER A 442 -42.24 -9.00 6.39
N ARG A 443 -41.58 -8.80 7.54
CA ARG A 443 -41.00 -7.52 7.96
C ARG A 443 -39.50 -7.48 7.79
N SER A 444 -38.83 -8.62 7.81
CA SER A 444 -37.36 -8.72 7.72
C SER A 444 -36.98 -10.10 7.16
N ASN A 445 -35.71 -10.26 6.77
CA ASN A 445 -35.16 -11.52 6.28
C ASN A 445 -34.98 -12.51 7.44
N VAL A 446 -36.10 -13.06 7.92
CA VAL A 446 -36.12 -14.04 9.00
C VAL A 446 -36.15 -15.46 8.40
N GLN A 447 -35.30 -16.32 8.92
CA GLN A 447 -35.20 -17.73 8.52
C GLN A 447 -35.43 -18.64 9.73
N LEU A 448 -36.18 -19.72 9.48
CA LEU A 448 -36.45 -20.72 10.50
C LEU A 448 -35.35 -21.78 10.50
N VAL A 449 -34.79 -22.08 11.66
CA VAL A 449 -33.83 -23.16 11.87
C VAL A 449 -34.45 -24.25 12.72
N LYS A 450 -33.97 -25.48 12.57
CA LYS A 450 -34.50 -26.63 13.31
C LYS A 450 -34.07 -26.65 14.77
N SER A 451 -32.88 -26.12 15.04
CA SER A 451 -32.24 -26.14 16.36
C SER A 451 -31.26 -24.98 16.47
N LEU A 452 -31.07 -24.47 17.69
CA LEU A 452 -30.01 -23.52 18.03
C LEU A 452 -28.79 -24.20 18.62
N ASN A 453 -28.59 -25.51 18.35
CA ASN A 453 -27.34 -26.18 18.72
C ASN A 453 -26.17 -25.60 17.92
N PRO A 454 -25.03 -25.22 18.56
CA PRO A 454 -23.90 -24.65 17.87
C PRO A 454 -23.38 -25.47 16.69
N ASP A 455 -23.34 -26.80 16.81
CA ASP A 455 -22.85 -27.68 15.74
C ASP A 455 -23.78 -27.62 14.49
N ASP A 456 -25.10 -27.60 14.70
CA ASP A 456 -26.08 -27.47 13.61
C ASP A 456 -25.97 -26.10 12.91
N LEU A 457 -25.70 -25.04 13.67
CA LEU A 457 -25.53 -23.68 13.13
C LEU A 457 -24.22 -23.55 12.34
N ILE A 458 -23.17 -24.24 12.74
CA ILE A 458 -21.91 -24.32 12.01
C ILE A 458 -22.10 -25.09 10.71
N GLU A 459 -22.79 -26.24 10.73
CA GLU A 459 -23.04 -27.04 9.54
C GLU A 459 -23.92 -26.29 8.51
N GLN A 460 -24.86 -25.49 8.97
CA GLN A 460 -25.69 -24.63 8.12
C GLN A 460 -25.01 -23.29 7.73
N GLU A 461 -23.74 -23.12 8.03
CA GLU A 461 -22.94 -21.91 7.72
C GLU A 461 -23.48 -20.60 8.33
N ILE A 462 -24.29 -20.70 9.40
CA ILE A 462 -24.90 -19.53 10.04
C ILE A 462 -23.85 -18.70 10.79
N PHE A 463 -22.77 -19.34 11.29
CA PHE A 463 -21.62 -18.66 11.90
C PHE A 463 -20.63 -18.12 10.87
N ASP A 464 -20.87 -18.30 9.56
CA ASP A 464 -20.04 -17.72 8.49
C ASP A 464 -20.40 -16.25 8.26
N THR A 465 -20.27 -15.46 9.31
CA THR A 465 -20.65 -14.05 9.39
C THR A 465 -19.48 -13.20 9.89
N ASP A 466 -19.56 -11.89 9.67
CA ASP A 466 -18.57 -10.94 10.19
C ASP A 466 -18.98 -10.46 11.58
N ILE A 467 -20.28 -10.23 11.80
CA ILE A 467 -20.86 -9.82 13.08
C ILE A 467 -21.98 -10.81 13.44
N LEU A 468 -21.91 -11.35 14.64
CA LEU A 468 -22.95 -12.22 15.20
C LEU A 468 -23.62 -11.51 16.38
N VAL A 469 -24.95 -11.31 16.29
CA VAL A 469 -25.75 -10.73 17.36
C VAL A 469 -26.65 -11.81 17.96
N LEU A 470 -26.53 -12.01 19.26
CA LEU A 470 -27.27 -13.03 20.02
C LEU A 470 -28.29 -12.34 20.95
N ALA A 471 -29.56 -12.45 20.60
CA ALA A 471 -30.64 -11.79 21.32
C ALA A 471 -31.82 -12.75 21.57
N TYR A 472 -31.51 -13.93 22.12
CA TYR A 472 -32.49 -14.97 22.49
C TYR A 472 -32.73 -14.93 24.02
N ASN A 473 -32.14 -15.81 24.79
CA ASN A 473 -32.10 -15.74 26.25
C ASN A 473 -30.65 -15.85 26.73
N THR A 474 -30.37 -15.42 27.97
CA THR A 474 -28.99 -15.30 28.52
C THR A 474 -28.20 -16.60 28.39
N LEU A 475 -28.76 -17.76 28.73
CA LEU A 475 -28.04 -19.03 28.70
C LEU A 475 -27.71 -19.49 27.26
N VAL A 476 -28.68 -19.36 26.35
CA VAL A 476 -28.49 -19.69 24.93
C VAL A 476 -27.48 -18.73 24.31
N ASN A 477 -27.60 -17.43 24.60
CA ASN A 477 -26.67 -16.41 24.10
C ASN A 477 -25.24 -16.66 24.58
N TYR A 478 -25.05 -17.00 25.87
CA TYR A 478 -23.75 -17.38 26.42
C TYR A 478 -23.14 -18.58 25.68
N ASN A 479 -23.88 -19.67 25.56
CA ASN A 479 -23.40 -20.88 24.87
C ASN A 479 -23.04 -20.61 23.42
N LEU A 480 -23.88 -19.90 22.68
CA LEU A 480 -23.65 -19.57 21.26
C LEU A 480 -22.46 -18.64 21.11
N ALA A 481 -22.31 -17.64 21.99
CA ALA A 481 -21.21 -16.69 21.96
C ALA A 481 -19.86 -17.40 22.14
N MET A 482 -19.74 -18.25 23.15
CA MET A 482 -18.50 -18.99 23.43
C MET A 482 -18.12 -19.94 22.28
N ASN A 483 -19.10 -20.62 21.65
CA ASN A 483 -18.84 -21.47 20.50
C ASN A 483 -18.53 -20.67 19.23
N ALA A 484 -19.19 -19.53 19.01
CA ALA A 484 -18.91 -18.65 17.87
C ALA A 484 -17.47 -18.08 17.94
N LYS A 485 -16.99 -17.70 19.13
CA LYS A 485 -15.59 -17.28 19.33
C LYS A 485 -14.59 -18.41 19.07
N LYS A 486 -14.87 -19.62 19.53
CA LYS A 486 -14.06 -20.81 19.22
C LYS A 486 -14.03 -21.11 17.71
N TYR A 487 -15.17 -20.95 17.03
CA TYR A 487 -15.26 -21.09 15.58
C TYR A 487 -14.50 -20.02 14.82
N GLY A 488 -14.37 -18.81 15.39
CA GLY A 488 -13.55 -17.72 14.85
C GLY A 488 -14.35 -16.52 14.35
N VAL A 489 -15.58 -16.34 14.80
CA VAL A 489 -16.34 -15.11 14.52
C VAL A 489 -15.65 -13.93 15.23
N LYS A 490 -15.31 -12.91 14.46
CA LYS A 490 -14.54 -11.78 14.99
C LYS A 490 -15.32 -10.92 15.96
N GLU A 491 -16.52 -10.49 15.55
CA GLU A 491 -17.39 -9.62 16.34
C GLU A 491 -18.60 -10.42 16.78
N VAL A 492 -18.74 -10.59 18.08
CA VAL A 492 -19.90 -11.28 18.69
C VAL A 492 -20.48 -10.35 19.75
N ILE A 493 -21.76 -10.04 19.60
CA ILE A 493 -22.54 -9.19 20.51
C ILE A 493 -23.59 -10.07 21.18
N ALA A 494 -23.55 -10.19 22.49
CA ALA A 494 -24.48 -11.00 23.27
C ALA A 494 -25.37 -10.13 24.18
N TYR A 495 -26.67 -10.28 24.02
CA TYR A 495 -27.65 -9.65 24.89
C TYR A 495 -27.83 -10.49 26.16
N ILE A 496 -27.70 -9.86 27.34
CA ILE A 496 -27.74 -10.51 28.65
C ILE A 496 -28.75 -9.79 29.53
N GLU A 497 -29.53 -10.57 30.30
CA GLU A 497 -30.40 -10.06 31.34
C GLU A 497 -29.87 -10.50 32.70
N SER A 498 -28.90 -9.77 33.25
CA SER A 498 -28.38 -9.96 34.60
C SER A 498 -28.49 -8.70 35.43
N ARG A 499 -28.90 -8.86 36.70
CA ARG A 499 -28.94 -7.80 37.70
C ARG A 499 -27.73 -7.84 38.64
N ASP A 500 -26.92 -8.90 38.55
CA ASP A 500 -25.74 -9.07 39.38
C ASP A 500 -24.51 -8.45 38.71
N PRO A 501 -23.88 -7.43 39.30
CA PRO A 501 -22.67 -6.82 38.77
C PRO A 501 -21.45 -7.79 38.75
N ASN A 502 -21.55 -8.92 39.46
CA ASN A 502 -20.52 -9.95 39.54
C ASN A 502 -20.87 -11.22 38.78
N ASP A 503 -21.79 -11.14 37.83
CA ASP A 503 -22.19 -12.27 37.00
C ASP A 503 -20.96 -12.92 36.33
N THR A 504 -20.73 -14.17 36.66
CA THR A 504 -19.59 -14.94 36.16
C THR A 504 -19.67 -15.13 34.64
N MET A 505 -20.88 -15.29 34.07
CA MET A 505 -21.08 -15.44 32.62
C MET A 505 -20.69 -14.18 31.86
N GLU A 506 -21.04 -13.00 32.39
CA GLU A 506 -20.69 -11.72 31.78
C GLU A 506 -19.16 -11.52 31.76
N LYS A 507 -18.47 -11.87 32.86
CA LYS A 507 -17.00 -11.81 32.93
C LYS A 507 -16.33 -12.81 31.96
N GLU A 508 -16.81 -14.02 31.89
CA GLU A 508 -16.26 -15.04 30.96
C GLU A 508 -16.47 -14.63 29.50
N LEU A 509 -17.58 -14.01 29.16
CA LEU A 509 -17.83 -13.46 27.81
C LEU A 509 -16.90 -12.30 27.48
N ASP A 510 -16.66 -11.41 28.42
CA ASP A 510 -15.73 -10.28 28.25
C ASP A 510 -14.28 -10.77 28.07
N GLU A 511 -13.84 -11.75 28.89
CA GLU A 511 -12.54 -12.41 28.74
C GLU A 511 -12.39 -13.12 27.38
N ALA A 512 -13.47 -13.70 26.87
CA ALA A 512 -13.51 -14.29 25.53
C ALA A 512 -13.56 -13.26 24.41
N GLY A 513 -13.67 -11.97 24.73
CA GLY A 513 -13.77 -10.86 23.77
C GLY A 513 -15.13 -10.75 23.09
N VAL A 514 -16.21 -11.12 23.79
CA VAL A 514 -17.59 -10.90 23.38
C VAL A 514 -18.06 -9.54 23.91
N ASP A 515 -18.70 -8.75 23.06
CA ASP A 515 -19.30 -7.50 23.49
C ASP A 515 -20.69 -7.79 24.09
N THR A 516 -20.84 -7.52 25.40
CA THR A 516 -22.09 -7.79 26.10
C THR A 516 -22.99 -6.56 26.18
N ILE A 517 -24.27 -6.73 25.87
CA ILE A 517 -25.32 -5.75 26.11
C ILE A 517 -26.15 -6.22 27.29
N ASN A 518 -25.87 -5.70 28.49
CA ASN A 518 -26.63 -6.00 29.68
C ASN A 518 -27.81 -5.03 29.78
N LYS A 519 -29.04 -5.56 29.68
CA LYS A 519 -30.29 -4.79 29.69
C LYS A 519 -30.40 -3.90 30.92
N PHE A 520 -30.15 -4.45 32.11
CA PHE A 520 -30.28 -3.69 33.36
C PHE A 520 -29.30 -2.53 33.41
N SER A 521 -28.03 -2.78 33.06
CA SER A 521 -27.02 -1.74 33.03
C SER A 521 -27.32 -0.67 31.98
N MET A 522 -27.86 -1.07 30.83
CA MET A 522 -28.28 -0.11 29.79
C MET A 522 -29.44 0.74 30.24
N ASP A 523 -30.48 0.18 30.85
CA ASP A 523 -31.63 0.92 31.37
C ASP A 523 -31.20 1.92 32.46
N VAL A 524 -30.30 1.52 33.36
CA VAL A 524 -29.73 2.38 34.39
C VAL A 524 -28.94 3.54 33.76
N ASN A 525 -28.09 3.25 32.76
CA ASN A 525 -27.29 4.25 32.06
C ASN A 525 -28.17 5.24 31.27
N ILE A 526 -29.22 4.75 30.60
CA ILE A 526 -30.17 5.61 29.90
C ILE A 526 -30.89 6.54 30.88
N LEU A 527 -31.38 6.02 32.02
CA LEU A 527 -32.04 6.82 33.04
C LEU A 527 -31.08 7.87 33.64
N ARG A 528 -29.85 7.46 33.92
CA ARG A 528 -28.80 8.39 34.39
C ARG A 528 -28.53 9.47 33.36
N THR A 529 -28.39 9.10 32.07
CA THR A 529 -28.16 10.06 30.97
C THR A 529 -29.32 11.03 30.83
N ALA A 530 -30.56 10.57 31.02
CA ALA A 530 -31.75 11.43 31.01
C ALA A 530 -31.72 12.48 32.11
N ILE A 531 -31.14 12.15 33.28
CA ILE A 531 -31.03 13.06 34.44
C ILE A 531 -29.83 14.01 34.26
N GLU A 532 -28.64 13.46 33.95
CA GLU A 532 -27.41 14.24 33.92
C GLU A 532 -27.21 15.02 32.62
N SER A 533 -27.73 14.52 31.50
CA SER A 533 -27.47 15.05 30.14
C SER A 533 -28.65 14.84 29.20
N PRO A 534 -29.81 15.55 29.42
CA PRO A 534 -31.01 15.36 28.60
C PRO A 534 -30.78 15.56 27.11
N SER A 535 -29.92 16.49 26.73
CA SER A 535 -29.55 16.75 25.33
C SER A 535 -28.83 15.56 24.67
N MET A 536 -28.03 14.80 25.43
CA MET A 536 -27.38 13.59 24.92
C MET A 536 -28.38 12.47 24.66
N LEU A 537 -29.44 12.39 25.49
CA LEU A 537 -30.53 11.45 25.24
C LEU A 537 -31.25 11.78 23.92
N GLN A 538 -31.44 13.07 23.61
CA GLN A 538 -32.05 13.49 22.33
C GLN A 538 -31.18 13.09 21.13
N VAL A 539 -29.87 13.11 21.27
CA VAL A 539 -28.93 12.65 20.20
C VAL A 539 -28.97 11.13 20.03
N LEU A 540 -29.22 10.37 21.10
CA LEU A 540 -29.35 8.91 21.08
C LEU A 540 -30.74 8.42 20.66
N SER A 541 -31.80 9.19 20.95
CA SER A 541 -33.16 8.90 20.54
C SER A 541 -33.47 9.57 19.21
N ASP A 542 -33.90 8.81 18.25
CA ASP A 542 -34.13 9.07 16.83
C ASP A 542 -35.09 10.25 16.52
N GLY A 543 -34.82 11.45 16.99
CA GLY A 543 -35.72 12.59 16.88
C GLY A 543 -35.15 13.87 16.26
N GLY A 544 -33.90 13.88 15.79
CA GLY A 544 -33.27 15.11 15.26
C GLY A 544 -32.32 14.86 14.08
N ASP A 545 -31.98 15.94 13.36
CA ASP A 545 -31.06 15.91 12.23
C ASP A 545 -29.58 15.63 12.61
N ALA A 546 -29.26 15.57 13.90
CA ALA A 546 -27.91 15.35 14.40
C ALA A 546 -27.78 13.95 15.00
N HIS A 547 -27.26 13.02 14.22
CA HIS A 547 -26.97 11.65 14.68
C HIS A 547 -25.49 11.47 14.99
N ILE A 548 -25.19 10.54 15.92
CA ILE A 548 -23.84 10.05 16.16
C ILE A 548 -23.60 8.86 15.26
N TYR A 549 -22.49 8.91 14.54
CA TYR A 549 -22.09 7.87 13.61
C TYR A 549 -20.72 7.33 13.96
N GLU A 550 -20.50 6.09 13.57
CA GLU A 550 -19.20 5.45 13.63
C GLU A 550 -18.75 5.06 12.23
N VAL A 551 -17.47 5.23 11.96
CA VAL A 551 -16.83 4.73 10.76
C VAL A 551 -15.48 4.13 11.10
N THR A 552 -15.21 2.93 10.58
CA THR A 552 -13.87 2.32 10.68
C THR A 552 -13.00 2.83 9.56
N VAL A 553 -11.80 3.31 9.88
CA VAL A 553 -10.81 3.74 8.89
C VAL A 553 -10.23 2.52 8.19
N ARG A 554 -10.72 2.23 7.02
CA ARG A 554 -10.24 1.14 6.15
C ARG A 554 -9.45 1.67 4.95
N ASN A 555 -9.55 2.94 4.67
CA ASN A 555 -8.88 3.59 3.56
C ASN A 555 -7.48 4.05 3.95
N ALA A 556 -6.44 3.39 3.43
CA ALA A 556 -5.04 3.69 3.70
C ALA A 556 -4.61 5.11 3.27
N ARG A 557 -5.36 5.77 2.36
CA ARG A 557 -5.09 7.15 1.95
C ARG A 557 -5.18 8.13 3.11
N PHE A 558 -6.07 7.87 4.06
CA PHE A 558 -6.29 8.74 5.21
C PHE A 558 -5.48 8.31 6.44
N ALA A 559 -4.90 7.10 6.44
CA ALA A 559 -4.04 6.64 7.53
C ALA A 559 -2.79 7.52 7.63
N GLY A 560 -2.47 7.96 8.86
CA GLY A 560 -1.36 8.89 9.14
C GLY A 560 -1.70 10.37 8.93
N LEU A 561 -2.88 10.73 8.37
CA LEU A 561 -3.31 12.11 8.27
C LEU A 561 -3.75 12.65 9.64
N GLU A 562 -3.42 13.90 9.90
CA GLU A 562 -3.92 14.65 11.05
C GLU A 562 -5.40 15.02 10.84
N ILE A 563 -6.19 14.97 11.90
CA ILE A 563 -7.64 15.22 11.83
C ILE A 563 -7.95 16.54 11.10
N HIS A 564 -7.22 17.60 11.40
CA HIS A 564 -7.47 18.92 10.78
C HIS A 564 -7.22 18.96 9.27
N LYS A 565 -6.52 17.96 8.72
CA LYS A 565 -6.24 17.83 7.27
C LYS A 565 -7.26 16.97 6.52
N LEU A 566 -8.23 16.39 7.23
CA LEU A 566 -9.28 15.61 6.60
C LEU A 566 -10.19 16.51 5.75
N PRO A 567 -10.50 16.14 4.50
CA PRO A 567 -11.25 17.01 3.57
C PRO A 567 -12.67 17.33 4.02
N PHE A 568 -13.24 16.53 4.93
CA PHE A 568 -14.60 16.65 5.45
C PHE A 568 -14.67 17.12 6.90
N ILE A 569 -13.54 17.52 7.50
CA ILE A 569 -13.48 17.90 8.93
C ILE A 569 -14.34 19.11 9.28
N LYS A 570 -14.62 19.99 8.31
CA LYS A 570 -15.45 21.18 8.50
C LYS A 570 -16.94 20.85 8.62
N ASP A 571 -17.34 19.68 8.12
CA ASP A 571 -18.74 19.27 8.04
C ASP A 571 -19.13 18.33 9.19
N ILE A 572 -18.17 17.96 10.06
CA ILE A 572 -18.37 17.01 11.16
C ILE A 572 -17.64 17.42 12.42
N THR A 573 -18.12 16.87 13.55
CA THR A 573 -17.41 16.94 14.82
C THR A 573 -17.00 15.54 15.26
N ILE A 574 -15.70 15.27 15.35
CA ILE A 574 -15.17 14.01 15.87
C ILE A 574 -15.17 14.06 17.39
N SER A 575 -15.92 13.14 18.01
CA SER A 575 -16.07 13.08 19.46
C SER A 575 -15.04 12.17 20.13
N ARG A 576 -14.76 11.00 19.52
CA ARG A 576 -13.83 9.99 20.04
C ARG A 576 -13.23 9.19 18.91
N ILE A 577 -12.04 8.64 19.18
CA ILE A 577 -11.41 7.63 18.33
C ILE A 577 -11.14 6.41 19.22
N PHE A 578 -11.59 5.24 18.80
CA PHE A 578 -11.22 3.98 19.44
C PHE A 578 -10.14 3.30 18.62
N ARG A 579 -9.01 3.01 19.23
CA ARG A 579 -7.87 2.30 18.66
C ARG A 579 -7.54 1.13 19.56
N ASN A 580 -7.62 -0.10 19.01
CA ASN A 580 -7.41 -1.33 19.79
C ASN A 580 -8.23 -1.35 21.10
N ARG A 581 -9.50 -0.97 21.01
CA ARG A 581 -10.44 -0.84 22.15
C ARG A 581 -10.11 0.27 23.18
N HIS A 582 -9.08 1.10 22.96
CA HIS A 582 -8.75 2.22 23.84
C HIS A 582 -9.32 3.52 23.26
N ALA A 583 -10.02 4.27 24.11
CA ALA A 583 -10.58 5.56 23.74
C ALA A 583 -9.50 6.65 23.73
N ILE A 584 -9.36 7.35 22.61
CA ILE A 584 -8.45 8.47 22.40
C ILE A 584 -9.27 9.75 22.29
N ALA A 585 -8.91 10.79 23.05
CA ALA A 585 -9.47 12.12 22.87
C ALA A 585 -8.89 12.74 21.59
N PRO A 586 -9.74 13.09 20.59
CA PRO A 586 -9.24 13.63 19.34
C PRO A 586 -8.84 15.10 19.49
N HIS A 587 -7.67 15.44 18.99
CA HIS A 587 -7.17 16.80 18.80
C HIS A 587 -6.88 17.02 17.32
N GLY A 588 -6.79 18.27 16.88
CA GLY A 588 -6.54 18.59 15.47
C GLY A 588 -5.29 17.91 14.89
N GLU A 589 -4.26 17.71 15.71
CA GLU A 589 -3.00 17.06 15.35
C GLU A 589 -3.02 15.52 15.53
N THR A 590 -4.10 14.97 16.11
CA THR A 590 -4.24 13.50 16.24
C THR A 590 -4.26 12.87 14.87
N ARG A 591 -3.42 11.87 14.67
CA ARG A 591 -3.32 11.13 13.40
C ARG A 591 -4.20 9.90 13.43
N ILE A 592 -5.05 9.77 12.42
CA ILE A 592 -5.88 8.59 12.27
C ILE A 592 -5.05 7.41 11.75
N GLN A 593 -5.36 6.20 12.19
CA GLN A 593 -4.69 4.97 11.77
C GLN A 593 -5.67 4.00 11.13
N LEU A 594 -5.16 3.02 10.40
CA LEU A 594 -6.00 1.93 9.89
C LEU A 594 -6.63 1.18 11.06
N ASN A 595 -7.90 0.84 10.89
CA ASN A 595 -8.76 0.20 11.88
C ASN A 595 -9.12 1.07 13.09
N ASP A 596 -8.85 2.38 13.06
CA ASP A 596 -9.45 3.30 14.01
C ASP A 596 -10.96 3.36 13.80
N HIS A 597 -11.71 3.33 14.88
CA HIS A 597 -13.14 3.57 14.91
C HIS A 597 -13.38 5.04 15.30
N ILE A 598 -13.83 5.83 14.33
CA ILE A 598 -14.05 7.27 14.53
C ILE A 598 -15.52 7.50 14.82
N ILE A 599 -15.81 8.03 16.03
CA ILE A 599 -17.14 8.47 16.42
C ILE A 599 -17.28 9.95 16.13
N PHE A 600 -18.26 10.32 15.34
CA PHE A 600 -18.50 11.69 14.91
C PHE A 600 -19.99 12.01 14.80
N SER A 601 -20.32 13.29 14.88
CA SER A 601 -21.65 13.83 14.59
C SER A 601 -21.60 14.67 13.32
N GLY A 602 -22.67 14.64 12.53
CA GLY A 602 -22.81 15.39 11.29
C GLY A 602 -24.15 15.13 10.63
N GLU A 603 -24.44 15.89 9.56
CA GLU A 603 -25.66 15.71 8.77
C GLU A 603 -25.64 14.40 7.98
N ARG A 604 -26.79 13.80 7.74
CA ARG A 604 -26.94 12.48 7.10
C ARG A 604 -26.28 12.39 5.72
N ASP A 605 -26.34 13.46 4.95
CA ASP A 605 -25.75 13.51 3.60
C ASP A 605 -24.22 13.48 3.64
N VAL A 606 -23.62 14.08 4.66
CA VAL A 606 -22.17 14.10 4.85
C VAL A 606 -21.67 12.73 5.31
N VAL A 607 -22.45 12.01 6.10
CA VAL A 607 -22.11 10.68 6.61
C VAL A 607 -21.85 9.69 5.48
N GLN A 608 -22.65 9.71 4.43
CA GLN A 608 -22.43 8.83 3.27
C GLN A 608 -21.10 9.12 2.58
N LYS A 609 -20.72 10.40 2.43
CA LYS A 609 -19.42 10.80 1.88
C LYS A 609 -18.26 10.32 2.75
N ILE A 610 -18.41 10.42 4.08
CA ILE A 610 -17.37 10.00 5.04
C ILE A 610 -17.22 8.49 5.04
N ARG A 611 -18.34 7.74 5.10
CA ARG A 611 -18.31 6.29 5.00
C ARG A 611 -17.70 5.80 3.69
N LYS A 612 -17.98 6.46 2.58
CA LYS A 612 -17.33 6.19 1.29
C LYS A 612 -15.84 6.51 1.34
N SER A 613 -15.45 7.64 1.90
CA SER A 613 -14.06 8.08 1.97
C SER A 613 -13.22 7.23 2.91
N LEU A 614 -13.67 7.01 4.14
CA LEU A 614 -12.94 6.27 5.17
C LEU A 614 -13.20 4.77 5.16
N GLY A 615 -14.45 4.36 4.86
CA GLY A 615 -14.90 2.96 4.94
C GLY A 615 -14.71 2.13 3.67
N ARG A 616 -14.25 2.68 2.55
CA ARG A 616 -14.04 2.02 1.25
C ARG A 616 -15.30 1.48 0.58
N LEU A 617 -16.19 2.32 0.17
CA LEU A 617 -17.27 1.89 -0.71
C LEU A 617 -17.14 2.60 -2.06
N ASN A 618 -16.91 1.81 -3.11
CA ASN A 618 -16.81 2.28 -4.48
C ASN A 618 -18.15 2.76 -5.02
N GLU A 619 -18.14 3.88 -5.75
CA GLU A 619 -19.31 4.61 -6.25
C GLU A 619 -19.99 4.01 -7.48
N GLU A 620 -19.70 2.81 -7.94
CA GLU A 620 -20.21 2.33 -9.22
C GLU A 620 -21.39 1.33 -9.09
N ASN A 621 -22.43 1.65 -8.33
CA ASN A 621 -23.73 1.01 -8.48
C ASN A 621 -24.87 1.94 -8.02
N TYR A 622 -25.06 3.04 -8.76
CA TYR A 622 -26.34 3.73 -8.90
C TYR A 622 -26.54 4.18 -10.33
#